data_6685741860ff34f7c81b8ce3d9648918
#
_entry.id   6685741860ff34f7c81b8ce3d9648918
#
_cell.length_a   1.000
_cell.length_b   1.000
_cell.length_c   1.000
_cell.angle_alpha   90.00
_cell.angle_beta   90.00
_cell.angle_gamma   90.00
#
_symmetry.space_group_name_H-M   'P 1'
#
loop_
_entity.id
_entity.type
_entity.pdbx_description
1 polymer ?
#
loop_
_entity_poly.entity_id
_entity_poly.type
_entity_poly.pdbx_seq_one_letter_code
_entity_poly.pdbx_strand_id
1 'polypeptide(L)'
;MAKRYDQYCPVAHALDLIGERWALLVVRELMHGPKRYTDLAEHLPGIGTNILASRLRDLEACGVVTKRTLPPPAASRVYELTDYGRSLKAVMRELALWGARSLGPPTAEDELFPGWLENALDTVLVPVAPPGSFVFRVGDQVASIVDGEARPGAVESPDVVVEGDAEGIYHMFVDRRLDLVSVEGDRELLDRLVEAAPQPVELRAPAA
;
A
#
# COMPACT_ATOMS: atom_id res chain seq x y z
N MET A 1 5.95 -14.36 24.95
CA MET A 1 6.82 -14.99 23.93
C MET A 1 5.94 -15.28 22.73
N ALA A 2 6.31 -14.80 21.54
CA ALA A 2 5.64 -15.20 20.31
C ALA A 2 5.71 -16.73 20.17
N LYS A 3 4.60 -17.33 19.77
CA LYS A 3 4.49 -18.79 19.63
C LYS A 3 5.27 -19.19 18.37
N ARG A 4 6.37 -19.93 18.51
CA ARG A 4 7.21 -20.40 17.39
C ARG A 4 6.56 -21.61 16.72
N TYR A 5 6.75 -21.72 15.41
CA TYR A 5 6.31 -22.89 14.64
C TYR A 5 7.22 -24.11 14.84
N ASP A 6 8.43 -23.90 15.36
CA ASP A 6 9.47 -24.94 15.61
C ASP A 6 9.79 -25.81 14.37
N GLN A 7 9.71 -25.18 13.20
CA GLN A 7 10.01 -25.79 11.90
C GLN A 7 11.27 -25.17 11.30
N TYR A 8 12.16 -25.98 10.77
CA TYR A 8 13.29 -25.52 9.95
C TYR A 8 12.80 -25.21 8.53
N CYS A 9 12.04 -24.12 8.40
CA CYS A 9 11.41 -23.67 7.18
C CYS A 9 11.51 -22.14 7.10
N PRO A 10 12.03 -21.55 6.01
CA PRO A 10 12.14 -20.10 5.87
C PRO A 10 10.79 -19.37 5.96
N VAL A 11 9.71 -19.99 5.46
CA VAL A 11 8.35 -19.42 5.56
C VAL A 11 7.87 -19.42 7.00
N ALA A 12 8.02 -20.53 7.73
CA ALA A 12 7.65 -20.61 9.14
C ALA A 12 8.46 -19.59 9.98
N HIS A 13 9.76 -19.46 9.71
CA HIS A 13 10.60 -18.47 10.35
C HIS A 13 10.16 -17.03 10.06
N ALA A 14 9.81 -16.72 8.82
CA ALA A 14 9.26 -15.39 8.48
C ALA A 14 7.96 -15.11 9.24
N LEU A 15 7.06 -16.11 9.35
CA LEU A 15 5.83 -15.97 10.12
C LEU A 15 6.08 -15.85 11.63
N ASP A 16 7.15 -16.45 12.16
CA ASP A 16 7.57 -16.21 13.55
C ASP A 16 7.96 -14.74 13.81
N LEU A 17 8.50 -14.04 12.79
CA LEU A 17 8.95 -12.66 12.89
C LEU A 17 7.84 -11.63 12.64
N ILE A 18 7.02 -11.87 11.59
CA ILE A 18 6.06 -10.89 11.07
C ILE A 18 4.62 -11.43 10.90
N GLY A 19 4.36 -12.68 11.27
CA GLY A 19 3.04 -13.33 11.03
C GLY A 19 1.92 -12.87 11.97
N GLU A 20 2.22 -12.10 12.98
CA GLU A 20 1.22 -11.59 13.90
C GLU A 20 0.32 -10.54 13.23
N ARG A 21 -0.98 -10.60 13.54
CA ARG A 21 -1.93 -9.59 13.04
C ARG A 21 -1.44 -8.18 13.30
N TRP A 22 -1.57 -7.30 12.34
CA TRP A 22 -1.11 -5.91 12.29
C TRP A 22 0.38 -5.73 11.97
N ALA A 23 1.23 -6.74 12.10
CA ALA A 23 2.68 -6.59 11.88
C ALA A 23 3.00 -6.06 10.47
N LEU A 24 2.45 -6.71 9.43
CA LEU A 24 2.66 -6.29 8.04
C LEU A 24 2.00 -4.95 7.72
N LEU A 25 0.88 -4.59 8.37
CA LEU A 25 0.27 -3.28 8.19
C LEU A 25 1.11 -2.16 8.81
N VAL A 26 1.78 -2.42 9.96
CA VAL A 26 2.78 -1.48 10.52
C VAL A 26 3.97 -1.32 9.57
N VAL A 27 4.46 -2.42 8.99
CA VAL A 27 5.54 -2.39 7.98
C VAL A 27 5.11 -1.57 6.76
N ARG A 28 3.88 -1.75 6.25
CA ARG A 28 3.31 -0.97 5.15
C ARG A 28 3.40 0.53 5.42
N GLU A 29 2.94 0.96 6.59
CA GLU A 29 2.97 2.38 6.97
C GLU A 29 4.39 2.95 7.01
N LEU A 30 5.36 2.16 7.46
CA LEU A 30 6.76 2.59 7.55
C LEU A 30 7.51 2.52 6.21
N MET A 31 6.95 1.92 5.17
CA MET A 31 7.54 1.94 3.82
C MET A 31 7.56 3.35 3.21
N HIS A 32 6.60 4.19 3.61
CA HIS A 32 6.50 5.59 3.18
C HIS A 32 7.33 6.55 4.04
N GLY A 33 8.23 6.03 4.85
CA GLY A 33 9.15 6.81 5.67
C GLY A 33 8.89 6.70 7.17
N PRO A 34 9.72 7.39 7.96
CA PRO A 34 9.62 7.37 9.41
C PRO A 34 8.29 7.96 9.91
N LYS A 35 7.66 7.29 10.87
CA LYS A 35 6.40 7.73 11.49
C LYS A 35 6.51 7.75 13.01
N ARG A 36 5.80 8.70 13.64
CA ARG A 36 5.61 8.71 15.10
C ARG A 36 4.64 7.59 15.48
N TYR A 37 4.60 7.28 16.77
CA TYR A 37 3.60 6.35 17.29
C TYR A 37 2.17 6.83 17.03
N THR A 38 1.94 8.14 17.20
CA THR A 38 0.63 8.77 16.95
C THR A 38 0.19 8.66 15.51
N ASP A 39 1.11 8.89 14.57
CA ASP A 39 0.84 8.81 13.13
C ASP A 39 0.46 7.36 12.74
N LEU A 40 1.18 6.37 13.30
CA LEU A 40 0.84 4.95 13.09
C LEU A 40 -0.52 4.57 13.69
N ALA A 41 -0.87 5.10 14.85
CA ALA A 41 -2.16 4.84 15.47
C ALA A 41 -3.32 5.46 14.68
N GLU A 42 -3.11 6.63 14.07
CA GLU A 42 -4.07 7.32 13.23
C GLU A 42 -4.28 6.60 11.87
N HIS A 43 -3.18 6.12 11.27
CA HIS A 43 -3.22 5.44 9.97
C HIS A 43 -3.64 3.97 10.04
N LEU A 44 -3.77 3.39 11.23
CA LEU A 44 -4.18 2.01 11.44
C LEU A 44 -5.47 1.96 12.27
N PRO A 45 -6.61 2.39 11.70
CA PRO A 45 -7.88 2.40 12.41
C PRO A 45 -8.22 0.99 12.93
N GLY A 46 -8.75 0.93 14.15
CA GLY A 46 -9.09 -0.33 14.81
C GLY A 46 -7.92 -1.04 15.51
N ILE A 47 -6.67 -0.56 15.40
CA ILE A 47 -5.58 -1.10 16.21
C ILE A 47 -5.66 -0.54 17.63
N GLY A 48 -5.76 -1.43 18.63
CA GLY A 48 -5.67 -1.00 20.03
C GLY A 48 -4.25 -0.55 20.39
N THR A 49 -4.14 0.47 21.25
CA THR A 49 -2.84 1.04 21.67
C THR A 49 -1.84 -0.01 22.20
N ASN A 50 -2.32 -0.96 23.00
CA ASN A 50 -1.49 -2.04 23.53
C ASN A 50 -0.99 -2.98 22.42
N ILE A 51 -1.81 -3.22 21.40
CA ILE A 51 -1.46 -4.08 20.26
C ILE A 51 -0.39 -3.38 19.41
N LEU A 52 -0.57 -2.10 19.07
CA LEU A 52 0.42 -1.34 18.32
C LEU A 52 1.76 -1.31 19.06
N ALA A 53 1.75 -0.99 20.37
CA ALA A 53 2.95 -0.98 21.18
C ALA A 53 3.63 -2.36 21.24
N SER A 54 2.86 -3.45 21.28
CA SER A 54 3.42 -4.81 21.22
C SER A 54 4.05 -5.09 19.87
N ARG A 55 3.35 -4.82 18.75
CA ARG A 55 3.86 -5.04 17.39
C ARG A 55 5.15 -4.29 17.12
N LEU A 56 5.22 -3.01 17.53
CA LEU A 56 6.44 -2.21 17.38
C LEU A 56 7.61 -2.77 18.19
N ARG A 57 7.38 -3.27 19.41
CA ARG A 57 8.43 -3.95 20.20
C ARG A 57 8.89 -5.25 19.56
N ASP A 58 7.97 -6.06 19.07
CA ASP A 58 8.27 -7.34 18.43
C ASP A 58 9.08 -7.14 17.14
N LEU A 59 8.66 -6.17 16.30
CA LEU A 59 9.35 -5.80 15.07
C LEU A 59 10.73 -5.16 15.33
N GLU A 60 10.88 -4.40 16.42
CA GLU A 60 12.17 -3.87 16.86
C GLU A 60 13.09 -5.00 17.36
N ALA A 61 12.55 -5.93 18.14
CA ALA A 61 13.32 -7.07 18.67
C ALA A 61 13.83 -8.02 17.58
N CYS A 62 13.10 -8.18 16.48
CA CYS A 62 13.54 -8.97 15.32
C CYS A 62 14.32 -8.17 14.27
N GLY A 63 14.60 -6.88 14.52
CA GLY A 63 15.43 -6.05 13.66
C GLY A 63 14.77 -5.55 12.37
N VAL A 64 13.44 -5.65 12.24
CA VAL A 64 12.67 -5.11 11.11
C VAL A 64 12.48 -3.61 11.24
N VAL A 65 12.25 -3.12 12.47
CA VAL A 65 12.01 -1.72 12.78
C VAL A 65 13.08 -1.21 13.73
N THR A 66 13.40 0.06 13.67
CA THR A 66 14.25 0.75 14.65
C THR A 66 13.60 2.06 15.08
N LYS A 67 14.04 2.54 16.25
CA LYS A 67 13.64 3.87 16.77
C LYS A 67 14.74 4.88 16.49
N ARG A 68 14.35 6.05 16.05
CA ARG A 68 15.25 7.19 15.86
C ARG A 68 14.64 8.47 16.41
N THR A 69 15.47 9.39 16.83
CA THR A 69 15.06 10.76 17.12
C THR A 69 15.43 11.65 15.94
N LEU A 70 14.44 12.34 15.38
CA LEU A 70 14.67 13.29 14.31
C LEU A 70 15.48 14.50 14.81
N PRO A 71 16.31 15.10 13.96
CA PRO A 71 17.02 16.32 14.33
C PRO A 71 16.05 17.49 14.58
N PRO A 72 16.49 18.55 15.30
CA PRO A 72 15.73 19.79 15.37
C PRO A 72 15.38 20.35 13.97
N PRO A 73 14.22 21.03 13.80
CA PRO A 73 13.26 21.44 14.83
C PRO A 73 12.27 20.35 15.24
N ALA A 74 12.14 19.27 14.48
CA ALA A 74 11.14 18.22 14.75
C ALA A 74 11.38 17.51 16.09
N ALA A 75 12.64 17.18 16.43
CA ALA A 75 13.09 16.54 17.67
C ALA A 75 12.18 15.39 18.18
N SER A 76 11.49 14.73 17.25
CA SER A 76 10.47 13.74 17.54
C SER A 76 11.05 12.32 17.48
N ARG A 77 10.58 11.46 18.38
CA ARG A 77 10.89 10.04 18.31
C ARG A 77 10.00 9.37 17.26
N VAL A 78 10.63 8.70 16.29
CA VAL A 78 9.98 8.01 15.18
C VAL A 78 10.41 6.55 15.10
N TYR A 79 9.59 5.76 14.46
CA TYR A 79 9.91 4.40 14.02
C TYR A 79 10.23 4.44 12.53
N GLU A 80 11.18 3.64 12.10
CA GLU A 80 11.53 3.48 10.69
C GLU A 80 11.96 2.04 10.39
N LEU A 81 11.86 1.64 9.13
CA LEU A 81 12.36 0.33 8.72
C LEU A 81 13.89 0.33 8.70
N THR A 82 14.49 -0.76 9.17
CA THR A 82 15.90 -1.06 8.93
C THR A 82 16.11 -1.48 7.47
N ASP A 83 17.36 -1.72 7.03
CA ASP A 83 17.63 -2.30 5.71
C ASP A 83 16.99 -3.69 5.57
N TYR A 84 17.01 -4.47 6.65
CA TYR A 84 16.30 -5.76 6.70
C TYR A 84 14.79 -5.57 6.59
N GLY A 85 14.20 -4.60 7.29
CA GLY A 85 12.79 -4.25 7.15
C GLY A 85 12.42 -3.77 5.75
N ARG A 86 13.26 -2.95 5.12
CA ARG A 86 13.04 -2.49 3.74
C ARG A 86 13.07 -3.63 2.71
N SER A 87 13.79 -4.71 2.96
CA SER A 87 13.79 -5.89 2.09
C SER A 87 12.43 -6.58 1.99
N LEU A 88 11.51 -6.31 2.93
CA LEU A 88 10.12 -6.79 2.85
C LEU A 88 9.31 -6.12 1.72
N LYS A 89 9.80 -5.06 1.07
CA LYS A 89 9.05 -4.37 -0.01
C LYS A 89 8.59 -5.35 -1.09
N ALA A 90 9.44 -6.26 -1.53
CA ALA A 90 9.09 -7.27 -2.53
C ALA A 90 8.01 -8.24 -2.03
N VAL A 91 8.12 -8.70 -0.79
CA VAL A 91 7.12 -9.59 -0.17
C VAL A 91 5.77 -8.89 -0.03
N MET A 92 5.77 -7.63 0.42
CA MET A 92 4.56 -6.81 0.58
C MET A 92 3.86 -6.60 -0.76
N ARG A 93 4.64 -6.32 -1.81
CA ARG A 93 4.11 -6.17 -3.17
C ARG A 93 3.41 -7.45 -3.64
N GLU A 94 4.07 -8.60 -3.56
CA GLU A 94 3.49 -9.87 -4.00
C GLU A 94 2.24 -10.24 -3.17
N LEU A 95 2.27 -9.95 -1.85
CA LEU A 95 1.11 -10.15 -0.98
C LEU A 95 -0.06 -9.24 -1.36
N ALA A 96 0.21 -7.97 -1.67
CA ALA A 96 -0.82 -7.01 -2.09
C ALA A 96 -1.41 -7.38 -3.47
N LEU A 97 -0.57 -7.77 -4.44
CA LEU A 97 -1.02 -8.27 -5.74
C LEU A 97 -1.89 -9.53 -5.59
N TRP A 98 -1.49 -10.44 -4.70
CA TRP A 98 -2.29 -11.64 -4.41
C TRP A 98 -3.64 -11.28 -3.79
N GLY A 99 -3.65 -10.38 -2.79
CA GLY A 99 -4.86 -9.91 -2.11
C GLY A 99 -5.79 -9.11 -3.02
N ALA A 100 -5.24 -8.25 -3.89
CA ALA A 100 -6.01 -7.44 -4.83
C ALA A 100 -6.87 -8.29 -5.78
N ARG A 101 -6.43 -9.50 -6.11
CA ARG A 101 -7.16 -10.42 -7.01
C ARG A 101 -8.53 -10.84 -6.49
N SER A 102 -8.78 -10.70 -5.20
CA SER A 102 -10.03 -11.11 -4.53
C SER A 102 -10.65 -10.02 -3.67
N LEU A 103 -10.07 -8.79 -3.70
CA LEU A 103 -10.52 -7.71 -2.81
C LEU A 103 -11.94 -7.24 -3.15
N GLY A 104 -12.30 -7.21 -4.43
CA GLY A 104 -13.56 -6.62 -4.90
C GLY A 104 -13.54 -5.08 -4.91
N PRO A 105 -14.63 -4.45 -5.34
CA PRO A 105 -14.76 -3.00 -5.29
C PRO A 105 -14.87 -2.54 -3.83
N PRO A 106 -14.42 -1.31 -3.53
CA PRO A 106 -14.60 -0.74 -2.20
C PRO A 106 -16.08 -0.57 -1.88
N THR A 107 -16.43 -0.77 -0.62
CA THR A 107 -17.79 -0.58 -0.10
C THR A 107 -17.88 0.72 0.69
N ALA A 108 -19.10 1.16 1.03
CA ALA A 108 -19.30 2.35 1.86
C ALA A 108 -18.76 2.22 3.30
N GLU A 109 -18.43 0.99 3.73
CA GLU A 109 -17.84 0.69 5.05
C GLU A 109 -16.31 0.69 5.03
N ASP A 110 -15.70 0.73 3.83
CA ASP A 110 -14.25 0.74 3.67
C ASP A 110 -13.68 2.14 3.85
N GLU A 111 -12.74 2.28 4.77
CA GLU A 111 -12.02 3.54 4.99
C GLU A 111 -10.78 3.60 4.10
N LEU A 112 -10.70 4.65 3.27
CA LEU A 112 -9.49 4.96 2.51
C LEU A 112 -8.52 5.71 3.41
N PHE A 113 -7.53 5.02 3.96
CA PHE A 113 -6.52 5.64 4.84
C PHE A 113 -5.64 6.66 4.08
N PRO A 114 -5.05 7.65 4.77
CA PRO A 114 -4.13 8.60 4.15
C PRO A 114 -2.97 7.91 3.44
N GLY A 115 -2.73 8.25 2.17
CA GLY A 115 -1.73 7.60 1.32
C GLY A 115 -2.17 6.25 0.71
N TRP A 116 -3.44 5.88 0.86
CA TRP A 116 -3.98 4.68 0.21
C TRP A 116 -3.74 4.69 -1.30
N LEU A 117 -4.02 5.82 -1.96
CA LEU A 117 -3.88 5.96 -3.40
C LEU A 117 -2.43 5.78 -3.86
N GLU A 118 -1.49 6.46 -3.21
CA GLU A 118 -0.06 6.32 -3.50
C GLU A 118 0.40 4.86 -3.34
N ASN A 119 -0.03 4.20 -2.25
CA ASN A 119 0.24 2.78 -2.02
C ASN A 119 -0.31 1.87 -3.12
N ALA A 120 -1.54 2.12 -3.55
CA ALA A 120 -2.17 1.36 -4.61
C ALA A 120 -1.41 1.53 -5.94
N LEU A 121 -1.02 2.76 -6.27
CA LEU A 121 -0.23 3.06 -7.46
C LEU A 121 1.14 2.37 -7.40
N ASP A 122 1.91 2.54 -6.30
CA ASP A 122 3.26 1.94 -6.15
C ASP A 122 3.22 0.41 -6.24
N THR A 123 2.19 -0.20 -5.66
CA THR A 123 2.11 -1.65 -5.57
C THR A 123 1.60 -2.30 -6.86
N VAL A 124 0.51 -1.73 -7.42
CA VAL A 124 -0.25 -2.39 -8.49
C VAL A 124 0.14 -1.86 -9.87
N LEU A 125 0.30 -0.55 -10.02
CA LEU A 125 0.43 0.09 -11.33
C LEU A 125 1.88 0.39 -11.72
N VAL A 126 2.71 0.92 -10.82
CA VAL A 126 4.11 1.26 -11.11
C VAL A 126 4.87 0.13 -11.81
N PRO A 127 4.74 -1.15 -11.40
CA PRO A 127 5.47 -2.24 -12.04
C PRO A 127 5.10 -2.52 -13.49
N VAL A 128 3.93 -2.05 -13.93
CA VAL A 128 3.38 -2.30 -15.27
C VAL A 128 3.11 -1.02 -16.06
N ALA A 129 3.32 0.14 -15.45
CA ALA A 129 3.07 1.43 -16.08
C ALA A 129 3.97 1.63 -17.29
N PRO A 130 3.39 1.99 -18.45
CA PRO A 130 4.18 2.44 -19.59
C PRO A 130 4.89 3.76 -19.25
N PRO A 131 5.98 4.11 -19.97
CA PRO A 131 6.61 5.42 -19.84
C PRO A 131 5.60 6.55 -20.04
N GLY A 132 5.60 7.51 -19.12
CA GLY A 132 4.69 8.65 -19.10
C GLY A 132 4.37 9.10 -17.68
N SER A 133 3.58 10.16 -17.59
CA SER A 133 3.15 10.75 -16.33
C SER A 133 1.64 10.68 -16.16
N PHE A 134 1.20 10.11 -15.04
CA PHE A 134 -0.20 9.89 -14.73
C PHE A 134 -0.54 10.57 -13.41
N VAL A 135 -1.63 11.31 -13.35
CA VAL A 135 -2.20 11.85 -12.13
C VAL A 135 -3.54 11.19 -11.86
N PHE A 136 -3.73 10.68 -10.66
CA PHE A 136 -4.98 10.12 -10.18
C PHE A 136 -5.54 11.00 -9.06
N ARG A 137 -6.85 11.31 -9.16
CA ARG A 137 -7.62 12.06 -8.17
C ARG A 137 -8.78 11.20 -7.69
N VAL A 138 -8.75 10.82 -6.42
CA VAL A 138 -9.76 9.94 -5.82
C VAL A 138 -10.24 10.55 -4.51
N GLY A 139 -11.42 11.16 -4.53
CA GLY A 139 -11.91 11.94 -3.40
C GLY A 139 -10.97 13.10 -3.07
N ASP A 140 -10.46 13.14 -1.84
CA ASP A 140 -9.49 14.11 -1.37
C ASP A 140 -8.01 13.72 -1.60
N GLN A 141 -7.77 12.50 -2.09
CA GLN A 141 -6.43 12.00 -2.34
C GLN A 141 -5.98 12.28 -3.78
N VAL A 142 -4.74 12.70 -3.91
CA VAL A 142 -4.09 12.91 -5.21
C VAL A 142 -2.73 12.26 -5.18
N ALA A 143 -2.44 11.42 -6.17
CA ALA A 143 -1.14 10.81 -6.35
C ALA A 143 -0.80 10.71 -7.84
N SER A 144 0.47 10.56 -8.15
CA SER A 144 0.97 10.49 -9.51
C SER A 144 1.95 9.33 -9.70
N ILE A 145 2.04 8.85 -10.95
CA ILE A 145 3.14 7.99 -11.40
C ILE A 145 3.98 8.81 -12.37
N VAL A 146 5.26 8.95 -12.09
CA VAL A 146 6.23 9.67 -12.93
C VAL A 146 7.54 8.92 -12.93
N ASP A 147 8.11 8.69 -14.10
CA ASP A 147 9.41 7.99 -14.25
C ASP A 147 9.45 6.61 -13.57
N GLY A 148 8.31 5.93 -13.52
CA GLY A 148 8.18 4.62 -12.88
C GLY A 148 8.18 4.65 -11.36
N GLU A 149 7.83 5.78 -10.75
CA GLU A 149 7.68 5.94 -9.30
C GLU A 149 6.32 6.54 -8.95
N ALA A 150 5.68 6.02 -7.91
CA ALA A 150 4.51 6.64 -7.31
C ALA A 150 4.94 7.78 -6.37
N ARG A 151 4.22 8.91 -6.43
CA ARG A 151 4.48 10.10 -5.62
C ARG A 151 3.18 10.70 -5.12
N PRO A 152 3.15 11.28 -3.92
CA PRO A 152 1.99 12.03 -3.45
C PRO A 152 1.82 13.32 -4.25
N GLY A 153 0.56 13.72 -4.46
CA GLY A 153 0.20 14.95 -5.16
C GLY A 153 0.22 14.86 -6.68
N ALA A 154 -0.14 15.97 -7.30
CA ALA A 154 -0.13 16.13 -8.76
C ALA A 154 1.24 16.62 -9.24
N VAL A 155 1.53 16.35 -10.50
CA VAL A 155 2.70 16.89 -11.23
C VAL A 155 2.25 17.94 -12.22
N GLU A 156 3.18 18.80 -12.64
CA GLU A 156 2.93 19.80 -13.68
C GLU A 156 2.84 19.13 -15.06
N SER A 157 1.83 19.51 -15.84
CA SER A 157 1.63 19.04 -17.22
C SER A 157 1.69 17.50 -17.37
N PRO A 158 0.85 16.75 -16.66
CA PRO A 158 0.82 15.30 -16.80
C PRO A 158 0.32 14.89 -18.18
N ASP A 159 0.76 13.72 -18.67
CA ASP A 159 0.26 13.16 -19.93
C ASP A 159 -1.19 12.69 -19.79
N VAL A 160 -1.56 12.17 -18.59
CA VAL A 160 -2.90 11.67 -18.29
C VAL A 160 -3.35 12.14 -16.91
N VAL A 161 -4.58 12.60 -16.80
CA VAL A 161 -5.29 12.82 -15.53
C VAL A 161 -6.52 11.93 -15.50
N VAL A 162 -6.67 11.18 -14.41
CA VAL A 162 -7.85 10.36 -14.13
C VAL A 162 -8.49 10.85 -12.84
N GLU A 163 -9.79 11.15 -12.87
CA GLU A 163 -10.53 11.61 -11.71
C GLU A 163 -11.80 10.77 -11.53
N GLY A 164 -12.06 10.31 -10.33
CA GLY A 164 -13.21 9.51 -9.98
C GLY A 164 -13.25 9.18 -8.50
N ASP A 165 -14.20 8.35 -8.10
CA ASP A 165 -14.18 7.72 -6.79
C ASP A 165 -13.40 6.40 -6.81
N ALA A 166 -13.22 5.78 -5.65
CA ALA A 166 -12.45 4.55 -5.54
C ALA A 166 -13.12 3.37 -6.26
N GLU A 167 -14.46 3.34 -6.30
CA GLU A 167 -15.23 2.34 -7.03
C GLU A 167 -15.04 2.48 -8.55
N GLY A 168 -15.13 3.71 -9.07
CA GLY A 168 -14.88 4.00 -10.48
C GLY A 168 -13.46 3.63 -10.92
N ILE A 169 -12.47 3.95 -10.11
CA ILE A 169 -11.06 3.55 -10.35
C ILE A 169 -10.91 2.03 -10.34
N TYR A 170 -11.54 1.33 -9.39
CA TYR A 170 -11.55 -0.13 -9.38
C TYR A 170 -12.13 -0.70 -10.69
N HIS A 171 -13.32 -0.28 -11.08
CA HIS A 171 -13.99 -0.75 -12.29
C HIS A 171 -13.26 -0.36 -13.58
N MET A 172 -12.53 0.77 -13.59
CA MET A 172 -11.68 1.14 -14.71
C MET A 172 -10.60 0.08 -14.95
N PHE A 173 -9.94 -0.40 -13.89
CA PHE A 173 -8.85 -1.38 -14.03
C PHE A 173 -9.35 -2.82 -14.17
N VAL A 174 -10.46 -3.18 -13.52
CA VAL A 174 -10.98 -4.55 -13.49
C VAL A 174 -11.89 -4.85 -14.66
N ASP A 175 -12.90 -4.00 -14.87
CA ASP A 175 -13.95 -4.23 -15.86
C ASP A 175 -13.74 -3.41 -17.15
N ARG A 176 -12.63 -2.66 -17.24
CA ARG A 176 -12.32 -1.77 -18.36
C ARG A 176 -13.38 -0.67 -18.58
N ARG A 177 -14.05 -0.25 -17.50
CA ARG A 177 -15.13 0.74 -17.54
C ARG A 177 -14.60 2.16 -17.35
N LEU A 178 -14.20 2.77 -18.45
CA LEU A 178 -13.73 4.16 -18.46
C LEU A 178 -14.87 5.19 -18.40
N ASP A 179 -16.13 4.75 -18.47
CA ASP A 179 -17.32 5.58 -18.34
C ASP A 179 -17.62 6.02 -16.90
N LEU A 180 -16.95 5.42 -15.91
CA LEU A 180 -17.10 5.73 -14.49
C LEU A 180 -16.09 6.76 -13.98
N VAL A 181 -15.15 7.18 -14.81
CA VAL A 181 -14.11 8.14 -14.47
C VAL A 181 -14.01 9.26 -15.49
N SER A 182 -13.58 10.44 -15.07
CA SER A 182 -13.16 11.51 -15.96
C SER A 182 -11.71 11.29 -16.39
N VAL A 183 -11.43 11.45 -17.67
CA VAL A 183 -10.09 11.28 -18.24
C VAL A 183 -9.73 12.49 -19.08
N GLU A 184 -8.59 13.12 -18.77
CA GLU A 184 -7.97 14.19 -19.54
C GLU A 184 -6.59 13.76 -20.02
N GLY A 185 -6.19 14.20 -21.23
CA GLY A 185 -4.86 13.92 -21.80
C GLY A 185 -4.84 12.72 -22.73
N ASP A 186 -3.71 12.00 -22.77
CA ASP A 186 -3.42 10.91 -23.70
C ASP A 186 -4.22 9.63 -23.38
N ARG A 187 -5.30 9.43 -24.10
CA ARG A 187 -6.20 8.28 -23.96
C ARG A 187 -5.51 6.95 -24.30
N GLU A 188 -4.67 6.94 -25.34
CA GLU A 188 -3.98 5.71 -25.76
C GLU A 188 -2.95 5.27 -24.70
N LEU A 189 -2.32 6.24 -24.04
CA LEU A 189 -1.41 5.97 -22.94
C LEU A 189 -2.15 5.37 -21.74
N LEU A 190 -3.35 5.89 -21.41
CA LEU A 190 -4.20 5.30 -20.36
C LEU A 190 -4.65 3.88 -20.73
N ASP A 191 -5.08 3.64 -21.95
CA ASP A 191 -5.54 2.31 -22.38
C ASP A 191 -4.41 1.28 -22.22
N ARG A 192 -3.17 1.63 -22.56
CA ARG A 192 -2.00 0.77 -22.32
C ARG A 192 -1.78 0.47 -20.84
N LEU A 193 -1.94 1.46 -19.96
CA LEU A 193 -1.82 1.25 -18.50
C LEU A 193 -2.92 0.31 -18.00
N VAL A 194 -4.16 0.54 -18.43
CA VAL A 194 -5.33 -0.26 -18.05
C VAL A 194 -5.19 -1.70 -18.55
N GLU A 195 -4.69 -1.92 -19.77
CA GLU A 195 -4.44 -3.25 -20.32
C GLU A 195 -3.34 -4.01 -19.57
N ALA A 196 -2.29 -3.31 -19.14
CA ALA A 196 -1.18 -3.90 -18.41
C ALA A 196 -1.50 -4.21 -16.94
N ALA A 197 -2.56 -3.60 -16.37
CA ALA A 197 -2.92 -3.79 -14.97
C ALA A 197 -3.31 -5.25 -14.67
N PRO A 198 -2.92 -5.78 -13.48
CA PRO A 198 -3.26 -7.13 -13.06
C PRO A 198 -4.77 -7.37 -13.05
N GLN A 199 -5.19 -8.52 -13.56
CA GLN A 199 -6.61 -8.89 -13.55
C GLN A 199 -6.97 -9.65 -12.26
N PRO A 200 -8.19 -9.41 -11.70
CA PRO A 200 -8.69 -10.18 -10.57
C PRO A 200 -8.90 -11.64 -10.94
N VAL A 201 -8.90 -12.48 -9.95
CA VAL A 201 -9.26 -13.91 -10.04
C VAL A 201 -10.60 -14.10 -9.38
N GLU A 202 -11.55 -14.66 -10.09
CA GLU A 202 -12.79 -15.12 -9.46
C GLU A 202 -12.45 -16.22 -8.45
N LEU A 203 -12.53 -15.91 -7.17
CA LEU A 203 -12.52 -16.93 -6.14
C LEU A 203 -13.91 -17.58 -6.12
N ARG A 204 -13.96 -18.90 -6.30
CA ARG A 204 -15.17 -19.63 -5.97
C ARG A 204 -15.46 -19.36 -4.49
N ALA A 205 -16.64 -18.83 -4.21
CA ALA A 205 -17.13 -18.74 -2.84
C ALA A 205 -16.94 -20.12 -2.17
N PRO A 206 -16.42 -20.19 -0.93
CA PRO A 206 -16.41 -21.45 -0.22
C PRO A 206 -17.84 -21.99 -0.21
N ALA A 207 -18.00 -23.25 -0.58
CA ALA A 207 -19.31 -23.93 -0.48
C ALA A 207 -19.79 -23.78 0.96
N ALA A 208 -20.99 -23.22 1.12
CA ALA A 208 -21.64 -22.99 2.40
C ALA A 208 -21.88 -24.30 3.16
#